data_fe2369ae75f709d9fd2c357ae53d2116
#
_entry.id   fe2369ae75f709d9fd2c357ae53d2116
#
_cell.length_a   1.000
_cell.length_b   1.000
_cell.length_c   1.000
_cell.angle_alpha   90.00
_cell.angle_beta   90.00
_cell.angle_gamma   90.00
#
_symmetry.space_group_name_H-M   'P 1'
#
loop_
_entity.id
_entity.type
_entity.pdbx_description
1 polymer ?
#
loop_
_entity_poly.entity_id
_entity_poly.type
_entity_poly.pdbx_seq_one_letter_code
_entity_poly.pdbx_strand_id
1 'polypeptide(L)'
;MRTINLFSKTVLASSLLMISAVSLAHNGEDHSAPAKVTAAVASSSQNQSIQMNHGQMNHAQHQATSTVNHLHLVPDANAQQSLHYDHRSEHGAQIYAITTVDNKWLVNEDGTGGLKSEFETRIGTDENKVFIKVHADKEESHDAHYDAKLLYSRMISDFWDAQIGARYRSEKVELDDHRKDTEESVDAVIGLHGMAPYFFETDAYLYAGEDSYAGFSLETERDFLITQKLIIQPYLELDVVFSDDSKYAKKTGLSSATAGLETRYEISKKIMPYIDIAYEYSKGNDETSWQIESNSEKGWLYGAGVRFRF
;
A
#
# COMPACT_ATOMS: atom_id res chain seq x y z
N MET A 1 37.54 10.93 -9.68
CA MET A 1 36.35 11.73 -10.07
C MET A 1 35.78 11.30 -11.43
N ARG A 2 35.35 10.04 -11.58
CA ARG A 2 34.73 9.56 -12.84
C ARG A 2 33.66 8.45 -12.66
N THR A 3 33.24 8.16 -11.44
CA THR A 3 32.30 7.08 -11.14
C THR A 3 30.83 7.53 -11.01
N ILE A 4 30.58 8.83 -10.86
CA ILE A 4 29.21 9.37 -10.67
C ILE A 4 28.32 9.23 -11.89
N ASN A 5 28.88 9.11 -13.10
CA ASN A 5 28.11 9.10 -14.35
C ASN A 5 27.51 7.74 -14.76
N LEU A 6 27.93 6.63 -14.14
CA LEU A 6 27.36 5.30 -14.47
C LEU A 6 26.13 5.00 -13.61
N PHE A 7 26.11 5.48 -12.37
CA PHE A 7 25.05 5.23 -11.40
C PHE A 7 23.74 5.95 -11.79
N SER A 8 23.84 7.20 -12.22
CA SER A 8 22.66 7.98 -12.65
C SER A 8 21.94 7.37 -13.87
N LYS A 9 22.68 6.65 -14.73
CA LYS A 9 22.11 6.05 -15.94
C LYS A 9 21.39 4.73 -15.68
N THR A 10 21.81 3.95 -14.69
CA THR A 10 21.15 2.68 -14.34
C THR A 10 19.89 2.89 -13.51
N VAL A 11 19.88 3.85 -12.60
CA VAL A 11 18.67 4.19 -11.82
C VAL A 11 17.60 4.83 -12.69
N LEU A 12 17.97 5.69 -13.64
CA LEU A 12 17.01 6.25 -14.61
C LEU A 12 16.45 5.19 -15.57
N ALA A 13 17.24 4.18 -15.94
CA ALA A 13 16.80 3.11 -16.85
C ALA A 13 15.84 2.13 -16.18
N SER A 14 16.02 1.82 -14.88
CA SER A 14 15.12 0.94 -14.14
C SER A 14 13.78 1.61 -13.83
N SER A 15 13.77 2.91 -13.53
CA SER A 15 12.53 3.66 -13.33
C SER A 15 11.74 3.87 -14.62
N LEU A 16 12.40 4.02 -15.78
CA LEU A 16 11.71 4.12 -17.08
C LEU A 16 11.12 2.80 -17.58
N LEU A 17 11.72 1.66 -17.24
CA LEU A 17 11.20 0.34 -17.63
C LEU A 17 9.91 -0.03 -16.88
N MET A 18 9.72 0.48 -15.65
CA MET A 18 8.50 0.26 -14.87
C MET A 18 7.30 1.10 -15.37
N ILE A 19 7.56 2.26 -16.00
CA ILE A 19 6.49 3.14 -16.50
C ILE A 19 5.85 2.60 -17.80
N SER A 20 6.54 1.75 -18.55
CA SER A 20 6.02 1.23 -19.82
C SER A 20 5.03 0.07 -19.69
N ALA A 21 4.86 -0.53 -18.51
CA ALA A 21 3.99 -1.68 -18.32
C ALA A 21 2.52 -1.33 -17.95
N VAL A 22 2.17 -0.05 -17.75
CA VAL A 22 0.87 0.36 -17.21
C VAL A 22 -0.09 0.92 -18.25
N SER A 23 0.27 0.98 -19.55
CA SER A 23 -0.55 1.64 -20.57
C SER A 23 -1.58 0.75 -21.29
N LEU A 24 -1.91 -0.45 -20.78
CA LEU A 24 -2.80 -1.40 -21.47
C LEU A 24 -4.14 -1.69 -20.80
N ALA A 25 -4.62 -0.83 -19.90
CA ALA A 25 -5.94 -1.01 -19.30
C ALA A 25 -6.79 0.25 -19.39
N HIS A 26 -7.05 0.75 -20.58
CA HIS A 26 -8.20 1.64 -20.80
C HIS A 26 -8.76 1.41 -22.18
N ASN A 27 -9.71 0.50 -22.29
CA ASN A 27 -10.52 0.35 -23.47
C ASN A 27 -11.82 1.12 -23.25
N GLY A 28 -12.02 2.10 -24.14
CA GLY A 28 -12.97 3.16 -24.03
C GLY A 28 -14.44 2.76 -23.94
N GLU A 29 -15.20 3.54 -23.23
CA GLU A 29 -16.62 3.74 -23.48
C GLU A 29 -16.80 5.04 -24.23
N ASP A 30 -17.29 4.91 -25.48
CA ASP A 30 -17.73 5.99 -26.34
C ASP A 30 -18.98 6.66 -25.72
N HIS A 31 -18.82 7.83 -25.15
CA HIS A 31 -19.96 8.70 -24.84
C HIS A 31 -20.31 9.52 -26.09
N SER A 32 -21.26 9.01 -26.87
CA SER A 32 -21.93 9.73 -27.94
C SER A 32 -22.64 10.96 -27.38
N ALA A 33 -22.30 12.12 -27.89
CA ALA A 33 -22.90 13.41 -27.53
C ALA A 33 -24.41 13.48 -27.85
N PRO A 34 -25.25 14.07 -27.00
CA PRO A 34 -26.65 14.30 -27.31
C PRO A 34 -26.82 15.44 -28.32
N ALA A 35 -27.69 15.19 -29.28
CA ALA A 35 -28.04 16.09 -30.35
C ALA A 35 -28.58 17.43 -29.84
N LYS A 36 -28.17 18.52 -30.51
CA LYS A 36 -28.73 19.86 -30.36
C LYS A 36 -30.21 19.87 -30.77
N VAL A 37 -31.06 20.26 -29.83
CA VAL A 37 -32.43 20.73 -30.15
C VAL A 37 -32.46 22.24 -30.06
N THR A 38 -32.86 22.87 -31.17
CA THR A 38 -32.93 24.29 -31.38
C THR A 38 -34.13 24.89 -30.64
N ALA A 39 -33.90 26.05 -30.04
CA ALA A 39 -34.85 26.82 -29.26
C ALA A 39 -36.02 27.36 -30.06
N ALA A 40 -37.18 27.46 -29.44
CA ALA A 40 -38.21 28.47 -29.76
C ALA A 40 -38.61 29.18 -28.46
N VAL A 41 -38.56 30.50 -28.56
CA VAL A 41 -38.83 31.47 -27.52
C VAL A 41 -40.35 31.61 -27.28
N ALA A 42 -40.78 31.62 -26.04
CA ALA A 42 -41.97 32.39 -25.61
C ALA A 42 -41.89 32.73 -24.12
N SER A 43 -41.94 34.00 -23.87
CA SER A 43 -41.97 34.71 -22.58
C SER A 43 -43.29 34.52 -21.85
N SER A 44 -43.27 34.34 -20.52
CA SER A 44 -44.15 35.05 -19.60
C SER A 44 -43.75 34.86 -18.13
N SER A 45 -43.65 35.97 -17.47
CA SER A 45 -43.41 36.20 -16.06
C SER A 45 -44.47 35.58 -15.13
N GLN A 46 -44.07 35.01 -13.99
CA GLN A 46 -44.73 35.28 -12.70
C GLN A 46 -43.91 34.79 -11.51
N ASN A 47 -43.62 35.70 -10.60
CA ASN A 47 -43.10 35.49 -9.27
C ASN A 47 -44.07 34.68 -8.41
N GLN A 48 -43.56 33.62 -7.73
CA GLN A 48 -44.14 33.20 -6.45
C GLN A 48 -43.06 32.66 -5.53
N SER A 49 -42.84 33.38 -4.46
CA SER A 49 -42.05 32.97 -3.28
C SER A 49 -42.79 31.87 -2.54
N ILE A 50 -42.10 30.72 -2.32
CA ILE A 50 -42.60 29.69 -1.42
C ILE A 50 -41.67 29.63 -0.19
N GLN A 51 -42.21 30.06 0.95
CA GLN A 51 -41.67 29.87 2.28
C GLN A 51 -41.69 28.38 2.63
N MET A 52 -40.54 27.84 3.04
CA MET A 52 -40.48 26.51 3.68
C MET A 52 -40.84 26.64 5.15
N ASN A 53 -41.91 25.97 5.53
CA ASN A 53 -42.37 25.86 6.91
C ASN A 53 -41.91 24.52 7.47
N HIS A 54 -41.11 24.57 8.54
CA HIS A 54 -40.73 23.38 9.31
C HIS A 54 -41.89 22.93 10.18
N GLY A 55 -42.52 21.80 9.83
CA GLY A 55 -43.59 21.17 10.58
C GLY A 55 -43.22 19.77 11.05
N GLN A 56 -43.32 19.59 12.33
CA GLN A 56 -43.13 18.43 13.18
C GLN A 56 -43.53 17.05 12.61
N MET A 57 -42.66 16.05 12.82
CA MET A 57 -43.04 14.64 12.67
C MET A 57 -43.80 14.14 13.91
N ASN A 58 -45.04 13.73 13.69
CA ASN A 58 -45.83 12.97 14.66
C ASN A 58 -45.85 11.50 14.24
N HIS A 59 -45.39 10.63 15.15
CA HIS A 59 -45.62 9.19 15.09
C HIS A 59 -47.08 8.87 15.43
N ALA A 60 -47.80 8.22 14.52
CA ALA A 60 -49.06 7.56 14.83
C ALA A 60 -49.12 6.19 14.15
N GLN A 61 -49.37 5.19 14.98
CA GLN A 61 -49.68 3.83 14.67
C GLN A 61 -50.88 3.73 13.72
N HIS A 62 -50.82 2.76 12.76
CA HIS A 62 -52.06 2.25 12.15
C HIS A 62 -52.12 0.75 12.21
N GLN A 63 -53.12 0.28 13.01
CA GLN A 63 -53.61 -1.06 13.06
C GLN A 63 -54.36 -1.41 11.77
N ALA A 64 -54.32 -2.71 11.51
CA ALA A 64 -55.00 -3.37 10.41
C ALA A 64 -56.51 -3.34 10.55
N THR A 65 -57.19 -3.21 9.42
CA THR A 65 -58.56 -3.72 9.26
C THR A 65 -58.74 -4.28 7.85
N SER A 66 -59.07 -5.55 7.79
CA SER A 66 -59.45 -6.32 6.60
C SER A 66 -60.84 -5.93 6.08
N THR A 67 -61.01 -5.83 4.78
CA THR A 67 -62.28 -6.16 4.14
C THR A 67 -62.07 -6.73 2.73
N VAL A 68 -62.62 -7.88 2.54
CA VAL A 68 -62.69 -8.73 1.33
C VAL A 68 -63.65 -8.09 0.33
N ASN A 69 -63.36 -8.10 -0.96
CA ASN A 69 -64.33 -8.46 -2.02
C ASN A 69 -63.69 -8.61 -3.41
N HIS A 70 -63.74 -9.83 -3.86
CA HIS A 70 -64.14 -10.43 -5.15
C HIS A 70 -63.66 -9.87 -6.52
N LEU A 71 -63.03 -10.85 -7.20
CA LEU A 71 -63.15 -11.29 -8.61
C LEU A 71 -62.73 -10.31 -9.72
N HIS A 72 -61.61 -10.61 -10.39
CA HIS A 72 -61.69 -11.09 -11.80
C HIS A 72 -60.37 -11.78 -12.17
N LEU A 73 -60.52 -13.04 -12.63
CA LEU A 73 -59.47 -13.83 -13.27
C LEU A 73 -59.17 -13.26 -14.67
N VAL A 74 -57.95 -12.91 -14.93
CA VAL A 74 -57.32 -12.97 -16.25
C VAL A 74 -55.92 -13.57 -16.05
N PRO A 75 -55.56 -14.66 -16.75
CA PRO A 75 -54.20 -15.18 -16.66
C PRO A 75 -53.32 -14.41 -17.64
N ASP A 76 -52.59 -13.44 -17.14
CA ASP A 76 -51.53 -12.81 -17.92
C ASP A 76 -50.24 -13.56 -17.62
N ALA A 77 -49.88 -14.41 -18.60
CA ALA A 77 -48.61 -15.09 -18.65
C ALA A 77 -47.50 -14.08 -19.04
N ASN A 78 -47.08 -13.30 -18.10
CA ASN A 78 -45.79 -12.67 -18.12
C ASN A 78 -45.15 -12.82 -16.75
N ALA A 79 -44.42 -13.94 -16.60
CA ALA A 79 -43.46 -14.10 -15.55
C ALA A 79 -42.46 -12.95 -15.64
N GLN A 80 -42.73 -11.87 -14.95
CA GLN A 80 -41.70 -10.94 -14.55
C GLN A 80 -40.71 -11.73 -13.70
N GLN A 81 -39.66 -12.24 -14.36
CA GLN A 81 -38.43 -12.52 -13.66
C GLN A 81 -38.10 -11.22 -12.94
N SER A 82 -38.38 -11.18 -11.65
CA SER A 82 -37.74 -10.25 -10.75
C SER A 82 -36.24 -10.52 -10.91
N LEU A 83 -35.57 -9.71 -11.72
CA LEU A 83 -34.13 -9.59 -11.67
C LEU A 83 -33.85 -9.22 -10.21
N HIS A 84 -33.49 -10.22 -9.41
CA HIS A 84 -32.83 -9.99 -8.15
C HIS A 84 -31.54 -9.27 -8.52
N TYR A 85 -31.58 -7.94 -8.51
CA TYR A 85 -30.39 -7.14 -8.49
C TYR A 85 -29.68 -7.49 -7.20
N ASP A 86 -28.66 -8.30 -7.33
CA ASP A 86 -27.77 -8.62 -6.23
C ASP A 86 -26.97 -7.36 -5.93
N HIS A 87 -27.45 -6.58 -4.97
CA HIS A 87 -26.77 -5.37 -4.50
C HIS A 87 -25.34 -5.63 -3.98
N ARG A 88 -24.99 -6.89 -3.74
CA ARG A 88 -23.61 -7.31 -3.44
C ARG A 88 -22.68 -7.14 -4.62
N SER A 89 -23.18 -7.30 -5.86
CA SER A 89 -22.35 -7.14 -7.06
C SER A 89 -22.07 -5.68 -7.42
N GLU A 90 -22.84 -4.71 -6.91
CA GLU A 90 -22.64 -3.30 -7.21
C GLU A 90 -21.52 -2.64 -6.37
N HIS A 91 -21.20 -3.17 -5.19
CA HIS A 91 -20.24 -2.52 -4.28
C HIS A 91 -19.00 -3.37 -3.94
N GLY A 92 -18.97 -4.66 -4.22
CA GLY A 92 -17.87 -5.56 -3.82
C GLY A 92 -17.13 -6.27 -4.94
N ALA A 93 -17.60 -6.17 -6.19
CA ALA A 93 -17.07 -6.95 -7.31
C ALA A 93 -16.15 -6.15 -8.25
N GLN A 94 -16.00 -4.84 -8.05
CA GLN A 94 -15.10 -4.04 -8.88
C GLN A 94 -13.65 -4.36 -8.54
N ILE A 95 -12.92 -4.84 -9.54
CA ILE A 95 -11.47 -5.05 -9.42
C ILE A 95 -10.78 -3.71 -9.63
N TYR A 96 -9.93 -3.35 -8.70
CA TYR A 96 -9.06 -2.19 -8.80
C TYR A 96 -7.58 -2.60 -8.67
N ALA A 97 -6.72 -1.79 -9.23
CA ALA A 97 -5.27 -1.90 -9.06
C ALA A 97 -4.74 -0.56 -8.58
N ILE A 98 -3.95 -0.59 -7.52
CA ILE A 98 -3.25 0.60 -7.01
C ILE A 98 -1.79 0.23 -6.92
N THR A 99 -0.95 1.05 -7.54
CA THR A 99 0.50 0.86 -7.53
C THR A 99 1.17 2.09 -6.94
N THR A 100 2.06 1.87 -5.98
CA THR A 100 2.92 2.90 -5.39
C THR A 100 4.38 2.54 -5.68
N VAL A 101 5.14 3.53 -6.10
CA VAL A 101 6.60 3.43 -6.29
C VAL A 101 7.23 4.54 -5.49
N ASP A 102 8.09 4.19 -4.57
CA ASP A 102 8.82 5.11 -3.73
C ASP A 102 10.32 4.97 -3.97
N ASN A 103 11.01 6.09 -4.09
CA ASN A 103 12.47 6.12 -4.21
C ASN A 103 13.01 7.20 -3.28
N LYS A 104 13.82 6.77 -2.32
CA LYS A 104 14.36 7.60 -1.26
C LYS A 104 15.90 7.50 -1.23
N TRP A 105 16.57 8.63 -1.23
CA TRP A 105 17.99 8.71 -0.92
C TRP A 105 18.15 9.11 0.54
N LEU A 106 18.86 8.27 1.29
CA LEU A 106 19.18 8.50 2.71
C LEU A 106 20.67 8.77 2.87
N VAL A 107 20.99 9.57 3.86
CA VAL A 107 22.38 9.85 4.28
C VAL A 107 22.43 9.72 5.80
N ASN A 108 23.39 8.96 6.31
CA ASN A 108 23.65 8.84 7.74
C ASN A 108 24.52 9.99 8.27
N GLU A 109 24.77 10.01 9.59
CA GLU A 109 25.59 11.06 10.24
C GLU A 109 27.03 11.08 9.74
N ASP A 110 27.57 9.96 9.27
CA ASP A 110 28.93 9.83 8.75
C ASP A 110 29.03 10.28 7.28
N GLY A 111 27.92 10.64 6.66
CA GLY A 111 27.85 11.08 5.27
C GLY A 111 27.80 9.94 4.27
N THR A 112 27.63 8.69 4.70
CA THR A 112 27.40 7.55 3.81
C THR A 112 25.96 7.59 3.30
N GLY A 113 25.79 7.48 1.99
CA GLY A 113 24.50 7.52 1.33
C GLY A 113 23.98 6.15 0.96
N GLY A 114 22.65 6.01 0.92
CA GLY A 114 21.96 4.81 0.47
C GLY A 114 20.71 5.15 -0.34
N LEU A 115 20.39 4.32 -1.32
CA LEU A 115 19.14 4.38 -2.08
C LEU A 115 18.22 3.29 -1.59
N LYS A 116 17.04 3.66 -1.09
CA LYS A 116 15.93 2.74 -0.83
C LYS A 116 14.88 2.93 -1.91
N SER A 117 14.44 1.83 -2.51
CA SER A 117 13.38 1.79 -3.52
C SER A 117 12.32 0.81 -3.09
N GLU A 118 11.08 1.26 -3.06
CA GLU A 118 9.94 0.45 -2.67
C GLU A 118 8.92 0.44 -3.80
N PHE A 119 8.40 -0.74 -4.09
CA PHE A 119 7.33 -0.95 -5.03
C PHE A 119 6.24 -1.74 -4.34
N GLU A 120 5.05 -1.20 -4.32
CA GLU A 120 3.87 -1.92 -3.86
C GLU A 120 2.78 -1.86 -4.92
N THR A 121 2.17 -2.98 -5.22
CA THR A 121 0.93 -3.02 -5.98
C THR A 121 -0.07 -3.95 -5.31
N ARG A 122 -1.31 -3.49 -5.23
CA ARG A 122 -2.45 -4.28 -4.78
C ARG A 122 -3.48 -4.37 -5.87
N ILE A 123 -3.94 -5.59 -6.16
CA ILE A 123 -4.89 -5.89 -7.23
C ILE A 123 -5.99 -6.78 -6.67
N GLY A 124 -7.24 -6.42 -6.84
CA GLY A 124 -8.36 -7.23 -6.40
C GLY A 124 -9.61 -6.42 -6.10
N THR A 125 -10.48 -7.03 -5.33
CA THR A 125 -11.71 -6.42 -4.79
C THR A 125 -11.47 -5.94 -3.37
N ASP A 126 -12.47 -5.32 -2.75
CA ASP A 126 -12.38 -4.92 -1.33
C ASP A 126 -12.18 -6.11 -0.39
N GLU A 127 -12.79 -7.27 -0.72
CA GLU A 127 -12.71 -8.47 0.13
C GLU A 127 -11.46 -9.32 -0.12
N ASN A 128 -11.02 -9.42 -1.39
CA ASN A 128 -9.94 -10.33 -1.80
C ASN A 128 -8.96 -9.62 -2.72
N LYS A 129 -7.70 -9.53 -2.31
CA LYS A 129 -6.63 -8.79 -2.97
C LYS A 129 -5.36 -9.61 -3.05
N VAL A 130 -4.53 -9.31 -4.02
CA VAL A 130 -3.15 -9.77 -4.10
C VAL A 130 -2.25 -8.55 -3.92
N PHE A 131 -1.29 -8.65 -3.03
CA PHE A 131 -0.24 -7.66 -2.84
C PHE A 131 1.07 -8.20 -3.38
N ILE A 132 1.78 -7.35 -4.10
CA ILE A 132 3.17 -7.55 -4.48
C ILE A 132 3.94 -6.37 -3.89
N LYS A 133 4.85 -6.66 -2.95
CA LYS A 133 5.72 -5.67 -2.33
C LYS A 133 7.16 -6.02 -2.66
N VAL A 134 7.94 -5.06 -3.13
CA VAL A 134 9.36 -5.24 -3.43
C VAL A 134 10.13 -4.09 -2.81
N HIS A 135 11.10 -4.42 -1.97
CA HIS A 135 12.04 -3.47 -1.39
C HIS A 135 13.43 -3.76 -1.94
N ALA A 136 14.15 -2.72 -2.28
CA ALA A 136 15.51 -2.80 -2.79
C ALA A 136 16.33 -1.69 -2.14
N ASP A 137 17.28 -2.10 -1.31
CA ASP A 137 18.15 -1.19 -0.58
C ASP A 137 19.57 -1.33 -1.11
N LYS A 138 20.23 -0.21 -1.34
CA LYS A 138 21.62 -0.17 -1.75
C LYS A 138 22.34 0.99 -1.07
N GLU A 139 23.26 0.66 -0.20
CA GLU A 139 24.20 1.62 0.39
C GLU A 139 25.45 1.78 -0.46
N GLU A 140 26.13 2.94 -0.34
CA GLU A 140 27.38 3.20 -1.06
C GLU A 140 28.50 2.25 -0.67
N SER A 141 28.52 1.80 0.59
CA SER A 141 29.55 0.92 1.17
C SER A 141 29.17 -0.55 1.22
N HIS A 142 27.91 -0.90 0.98
CA HIS A 142 27.40 -2.26 1.06
C HIS A 142 26.75 -2.69 -0.25
N ASP A 143 26.62 -4.00 -0.42
CA ASP A 143 25.92 -4.57 -1.57
C ASP A 143 24.40 -4.42 -1.44
N ALA A 144 23.69 -4.61 -2.55
CA ALA A 144 22.26 -4.44 -2.59
C ALA A 144 21.53 -5.58 -1.87
N HIS A 145 20.57 -5.21 -1.03
CA HIS A 145 19.59 -6.11 -0.41
C HIS A 145 18.25 -6.03 -1.16
N TYR A 146 17.62 -7.19 -1.38
CA TYR A 146 16.32 -7.30 -2.04
C TYR A 146 15.37 -8.14 -1.19
N ASP A 147 14.17 -7.62 -1.00
CA ASP A 147 13.05 -8.31 -0.35
C ASP A 147 11.82 -8.22 -1.26
N ALA A 148 11.22 -9.36 -1.61
CA ALA A 148 10.02 -9.40 -2.44
C ALA A 148 8.95 -10.27 -1.79
N LYS A 149 7.78 -9.71 -1.50
CA LYS A 149 6.64 -10.38 -0.88
C LYS A 149 5.50 -10.52 -1.89
N LEU A 150 4.93 -11.71 -2.00
CA LEU A 150 3.70 -12.00 -2.72
C LEU A 150 2.67 -12.51 -1.72
N LEU A 151 1.60 -11.74 -1.50
CA LEU A 151 0.64 -11.98 -0.44
C LEU A 151 -0.78 -12.03 -1.01
N TYR A 152 -1.54 -13.04 -0.62
CA TYR A 152 -2.98 -13.04 -0.74
C TYR A 152 -3.59 -12.43 0.51
N SER A 153 -4.47 -11.46 0.34
CA SER A 153 -5.10 -10.66 1.38
C SER A 153 -6.61 -10.87 1.35
N ARG A 154 -7.19 -11.20 2.49
CA ARG A 154 -8.61 -11.35 2.67
C ARG A 154 -9.11 -10.49 3.82
N MET A 155 -10.14 -9.70 3.56
CA MET A 155 -10.79 -8.89 4.57
C MET A 155 -11.42 -9.79 5.65
N ILE A 156 -11.03 -9.59 6.90
CA ILE A 156 -11.57 -10.28 8.09
C ILE A 156 -12.42 -9.35 8.96
N SER A 157 -12.27 -8.04 8.80
CA SER A 157 -13.10 -7.01 9.40
C SER A 157 -13.04 -5.74 8.56
N ASP A 158 -13.84 -4.73 8.89
CA ASP A 158 -13.88 -3.45 8.16
C ASP A 158 -12.53 -2.71 8.16
N PHE A 159 -11.64 -3.04 9.09
CA PHE A 159 -10.35 -2.37 9.26
C PHE A 159 -9.14 -3.30 9.07
N TRP A 160 -9.35 -4.61 8.94
CA TRP A 160 -8.26 -5.56 8.92
C TRP A 160 -8.42 -6.63 7.85
N ASP A 161 -7.34 -6.86 7.14
CA ASP A 161 -7.13 -7.98 6.23
C ASP A 161 -6.17 -8.99 6.89
N ALA A 162 -6.48 -10.28 6.78
CA ALA A 162 -5.52 -11.33 7.02
C ALA A 162 -4.76 -11.63 5.73
N GLN A 163 -3.46 -11.76 5.83
CA GLN A 163 -2.57 -12.00 4.69
C GLN A 163 -1.78 -13.30 4.85
N ILE A 164 -1.59 -14.00 3.74
CA ILE A 164 -0.75 -15.20 3.66
C ILE A 164 0.01 -15.21 2.34
N GLY A 165 1.24 -15.65 2.35
CA GLY A 165 2.03 -15.71 1.13
C GLY A 165 3.47 -16.16 1.34
N ALA A 166 4.36 -15.66 0.50
CA ALA A 166 5.77 -15.94 0.53
C ALA A 166 6.60 -14.66 0.40
N ARG A 167 7.78 -14.67 1.01
CA ARG A 167 8.81 -13.65 0.88
C ARG A 167 10.07 -14.29 0.30
N TYR A 168 10.65 -13.66 -0.71
CA TYR A 168 11.98 -13.96 -1.22
C TYR A 168 12.94 -12.87 -0.73
N ARG A 169 14.05 -13.28 -0.14
CA ARG A 169 15.15 -12.40 0.26
C ARG A 169 16.41 -12.75 -0.51
N SER A 170 17.15 -11.72 -0.90
CA SER A 170 18.48 -11.87 -1.49
C SER A 170 19.40 -10.83 -0.86
N GLU A 171 20.40 -11.29 -0.17
CA GLU A 171 21.41 -10.49 0.50
C GLU A 171 22.77 -10.82 -0.08
N LYS A 172 23.50 -9.78 -0.49
CA LYS A 172 24.88 -9.93 -0.95
C LYS A 172 25.81 -9.53 0.19
N VAL A 173 26.71 -10.43 0.51
CA VAL A 173 27.69 -10.24 1.57
C VAL A 173 29.07 -10.16 0.94
N GLU A 174 29.84 -9.13 1.30
CA GLU A 174 31.23 -8.99 0.89
C GLU A 174 32.11 -9.76 1.88
N LEU A 175 32.75 -10.81 1.36
CA LEU A 175 33.74 -11.58 2.10
C LEU A 175 35.10 -10.92 1.97
N ASP A 176 36.02 -11.22 2.90
CA ASP A 176 37.41 -10.80 2.80
C ASP A 176 37.98 -11.12 1.41
N ASP A 177 38.84 -10.21 0.90
CA ASP A 177 39.57 -10.39 -0.36
C ASP A 177 38.75 -10.24 -1.66
N HIS A 178 37.73 -9.34 -1.67
CA HIS A 178 36.94 -8.99 -2.88
C HIS A 178 36.04 -10.14 -3.41
N ARG A 179 35.79 -11.17 -2.61
CA ARG A 179 34.80 -12.19 -2.93
C ARG A 179 33.44 -11.77 -2.39
N LYS A 180 32.42 -11.87 -3.23
CA LYS A 180 31.02 -11.63 -2.88
C LYS A 180 30.30 -12.96 -2.87
N ASP A 181 29.54 -13.22 -1.84
CA ASP A 181 28.57 -14.31 -1.79
C ASP A 181 27.15 -13.74 -1.85
N THR A 182 26.21 -14.53 -2.32
CA THR A 182 24.80 -14.13 -2.34
C THR A 182 24.02 -15.20 -1.61
N GLU A 183 23.35 -14.80 -0.56
CA GLU A 183 22.41 -15.64 0.15
C GLU A 183 21.00 -15.37 -0.34
N GLU A 184 20.32 -16.41 -0.78
CA GLU A 184 18.93 -16.34 -1.24
C GLU A 184 18.09 -17.23 -0.34
N SER A 185 16.95 -16.76 0.11
CA SER A 185 16.05 -17.51 0.97
C SER A 185 14.59 -17.23 0.65
N VAL A 186 13.73 -18.21 0.91
CA VAL A 186 12.29 -18.11 0.78
C VAL A 186 11.63 -18.40 2.10
N ASP A 187 10.79 -17.46 2.56
CA ASP A 187 10.06 -17.58 3.80
C ASP A 187 8.56 -17.67 3.53
N ALA A 188 7.85 -18.48 4.29
CA ALA A 188 6.41 -18.40 4.42
C ALA A 188 6.04 -17.18 5.24
N VAL A 189 4.96 -16.50 4.86
CA VAL A 189 4.49 -15.26 5.50
C VAL A 189 3.03 -15.40 5.90
N ILE A 190 2.73 -15.03 7.12
CA ILE A 190 1.36 -14.79 7.59
C ILE A 190 1.32 -13.44 8.29
N GLY A 191 0.24 -12.68 8.13
CA GLY A 191 0.18 -11.38 8.76
C GLY A 191 -1.19 -10.72 8.71
N LEU A 192 -1.17 -9.48 9.17
CA LEU A 192 -2.31 -8.58 9.21
C LEU A 192 -1.92 -7.27 8.53
N HIS A 193 -2.80 -6.76 7.69
CA HIS A 193 -2.71 -5.44 7.08
C HIS A 193 -3.98 -4.67 7.39
N GLY A 194 -3.88 -3.43 7.81
CA GLY A 194 -5.08 -2.65 8.05
C GLY A 194 -4.88 -1.37 8.86
N MET A 195 -5.99 -0.90 9.42
CA MET A 195 -6.06 0.34 10.16
C MET A 195 -6.17 0.06 11.65
N ALA A 196 -5.09 0.31 12.39
CA ALA A 196 -5.06 0.26 13.84
C ALA A 196 -5.81 1.46 14.46
N PRO A 197 -6.08 1.46 15.78
CA PRO A 197 -6.68 2.60 16.48
C PRO A 197 -5.94 3.90 16.18
N TYR A 198 -6.70 5.01 16.14
CA TYR A 198 -6.20 6.34 15.78
C TYR A 198 -5.76 6.48 14.33
N PHE A 199 -6.24 5.61 13.42
CA PHE A 199 -5.95 5.63 11.97
C PHE A 199 -4.47 5.44 11.62
N PHE A 200 -3.78 4.59 12.36
CA PHE A 200 -2.46 4.11 11.96
C PHE A 200 -2.62 2.97 10.96
N GLU A 201 -2.13 3.14 9.73
CA GLU A 201 -1.96 2.05 8.78
C GLU A 201 -0.87 1.14 9.32
N THR A 202 -1.16 -0.15 9.41
CA THR A 202 -0.29 -1.09 10.13
C THR A 202 -0.19 -2.40 9.38
N ASP A 203 1.04 -2.83 9.16
CA ASP A 203 1.44 -4.11 8.63
C ASP A 203 2.19 -4.91 9.70
N ALA A 204 1.72 -6.11 10.00
CA ALA A 204 2.37 -6.99 10.96
C ALA A 204 2.52 -8.38 10.37
N TYR A 205 3.75 -8.87 10.21
CA TYR A 205 4.05 -10.13 9.57
C TYR A 205 4.88 -11.05 10.46
N LEU A 206 4.56 -12.34 10.41
CA LEU A 206 5.38 -13.43 10.94
C LEU A 206 5.97 -14.19 9.76
N TYR A 207 7.24 -14.52 9.88
CA TYR A 207 8.02 -15.23 8.88
C TYR A 207 8.51 -16.56 9.42
N ALA A 208 8.52 -17.58 8.56
CA ALA A 208 9.14 -18.87 8.82
C ALA A 208 9.82 -19.35 7.52
N GLY A 209 11.11 -19.58 7.57
CA GLY A 209 11.93 -19.85 6.39
C GLY A 209 12.88 -21.02 6.56
N GLU A 210 13.78 -21.12 5.59
CA GLU A 210 14.88 -22.08 5.62
C GLU A 210 15.85 -21.77 6.77
N ASP A 211 16.77 -22.71 7.09
CA ASP A 211 17.78 -22.57 8.14
C ASP A 211 17.19 -22.12 9.50
N SER A 212 16.03 -22.69 9.86
CA SER A 212 15.31 -22.39 11.11
C SER A 212 14.96 -20.90 11.28
N TYR A 213 14.95 -20.13 10.18
CA TYR A 213 14.62 -18.71 10.27
C TYR A 213 13.18 -18.51 10.75
N ALA A 214 13.05 -17.73 11.78
CA ALA A 214 11.76 -17.25 12.28
C ALA A 214 11.87 -15.77 12.68
N GLY A 215 10.95 -14.94 12.21
CA GLY A 215 11.00 -13.51 12.44
C GLY A 215 9.62 -12.86 12.49
N PHE A 216 9.61 -11.61 12.88
CA PHE A 216 8.43 -10.75 12.93
C PHE A 216 8.81 -9.36 12.45
N SER A 217 7.95 -8.75 11.63
CA SER A 217 8.04 -7.32 11.30
C SER A 217 6.75 -6.59 11.66
N LEU A 218 6.90 -5.35 12.04
CA LEU A 218 5.82 -4.39 12.29
C LEU A 218 6.17 -3.08 11.60
N GLU A 219 5.31 -2.64 10.72
CA GLU A 219 5.38 -1.31 10.10
C GLU A 219 4.09 -0.58 10.47
N THR A 220 4.19 0.66 10.93
CA THR A 220 3.01 1.46 11.25
C THR A 220 3.27 2.91 10.94
N GLU A 221 2.30 3.55 10.28
CA GLU A 221 2.42 4.93 9.84
C GLU A 221 1.06 5.64 9.88
N ARG A 222 1.09 6.96 9.88
CA ARG A 222 -0.13 7.75 9.84
C ARG A 222 0.05 9.08 9.14
N ASP A 223 -0.84 9.38 8.19
CA ASP A 223 -0.89 10.68 7.51
C ASP A 223 -1.59 11.74 8.37
N PHE A 224 -0.88 12.85 8.64
CA PHE A 224 -1.43 14.08 9.19
C PHE A 224 -1.44 15.17 8.14
N LEU A 225 -2.61 15.56 7.69
CA LEU A 225 -2.80 16.64 6.71
C LEU A 225 -2.68 17.99 7.41
N ILE A 226 -1.53 18.65 7.28
CA ILE A 226 -1.31 20.00 7.79
C ILE A 226 -2.02 21.03 6.89
N THR A 227 -1.98 20.77 5.58
CA THR A 227 -2.76 21.49 4.57
C THR A 227 -3.34 20.48 3.59
N GLN A 228 -4.08 20.92 2.59
CA GLN A 228 -4.59 20.03 1.53
C GLN A 228 -3.48 19.35 0.71
N LYS A 229 -2.24 19.83 0.80
CA LYS A 229 -1.10 19.33 0.01
C LYS A 229 0.12 18.99 0.83
N LEU A 230 0.21 19.48 2.07
CA LEU A 230 1.32 19.20 2.97
C LEU A 230 0.89 18.16 3.98
N ILE A 231 1.57 17.03 3.96
CA ILE A 231 1.29 15.86 4.79
C ILE A 231 2.54 15.57 5.62
N ILE A 232 2.36 15.34 6.90
CA ILE A 232 3.39 14.85 7.81
C ILE A 232 3.01 13.43 8.19
N GLN A 233 3.95 12.49 8.02
CA GLN A 233 3.73 11.07 8.27
C GLN A 233 4.79 10.56 9.26
N PRO A 234 4.49 10.49 10.58
CA PRO A 234 5.28 9.70 11.48
C PRO A 234 5.13 8.23 11.17
N TYR A 235 6.23 7.49 11.26
CA TYR A 235 6.26 6.06 11.05
C TYR A 235 7.18 5.35 12.03
N LEU A 236 6.93 4.05 12.22
CA LEU A 236 7.73 3.15 13.03
C LEU A 236 7.83 1.81 12.31
N GLU A 237 9.05 1.33 12.13
CA GLU A 237 9.38 0.03 11.57
C GLU A 237 10.16 -0.77 12.62
N LEU A 238 9.80 -2.02 12.82
CA LEU A 238 10.46 -2.92 13.77
C LEU A 238 10.64 -4.29 13.14
N ASP A 239 11.84 -4.86 13.25
CA ASP A 239 12.13 -6.22 12.89
C ASP A 239 12.68 -7.00 14.08
N VAL A 240 12.14 -8.18 14.30
CA VAL A 240 12.55 -9.09 15.35
C VAL A 240 12.91 -10.44 14.76
N VAL A 241 14.09 -10.94 15.08
CA VAL A 241 14.53 -12.28 14.72
C VAL A 241 14.40 -13.19 15.94
N PHE A 242 13.61 -14.23 15.82
CA PHE A 242 13.44 -15.24 16.88
C PHE A 242 14.49 -16.34 16.80
N SER A 243 14.83 -16.75 15.57
CA SER A 243 15.82 -17.78 15.27
C SER A 243 16.36 -17.54 13.87
N ASP A 244 17.66 -17.81 13.68
CA ASP A 244 18.34 -17.73 12.40
C ASP A 244 19.59 -18.58 12.48
N ASP A 245 19.63 -19.71 11.75
CA ASP A 245 20.76 -20.63 11.66
C ASP A 245 21.44 -20.54 10.28
N SER A 246 21.19 -19.46 9.53
CA SER A 246 21.76 -19.22 8.20
C SER A 246 23.27 -18.96 8.25
N LYS A 247 23.92 -18.93 7.09
CA LYS A 247 25.36 -18.63 7.00
C LYS A 247 25.67 -17.23 7.54
N TYR A 248 24.80 -16.29 7.28
CA TYR A 248 24.91 -14.87 7.65
C TYR A 248 23.86 -14.49 8.69
N ALA A 249 23.72 -15.36 9.68
CA ALA A 249 22.71 -15.26 10.73
C ALA A 249 22.70 -13.90 11.40
N LYS A 250 21.50 -13.33 11.56
CA LYS A 250 21.27 -12.12 12.35
C LYS A 250 21.13 -12.48 13.84
N LYS A 251 21.58 -11.58 14.70
CA LYS A 251 21.40 -11.75 16.15
C LYS A 251 19.92 -11.80 16.53
N THR A 252 19.56 -12.78 17.34
CA THR A 252 18.19 -12.94 17.86
C THR A 252 17.74 -11.75 18.72
N GLY A 253 16.46 -11.46 18.71
CA GLY A 253 15.82 -10.33 19.39
C GLY A 253 15.44 -9.20 18.43
N LEU A 254 15.41 -7.95 18.91
CA LEU A 254 15.17 -6.78 18.07
C LEU A 254 16.34 -6.62 17.11
N SER A 255 16.12 -6.92 15.83
CA SER A 255 17.12 -6.86 14.76
C SER A 255 17.27 -5.45 14.23
N SER A 256 16.17 -4.78 13.94
CA SER A 256 16.15 -3.38 13.55
C SER A 256 14.97 -2.62 14.15
N ALA A 257 15.14 -1.32 14.31
CA ALA A 257 14.07 -0.41 14.69
C ALA A 257 14.32 0.95 14.07
N THR A 258 13.36 1.46 13.30
CA THR A 258 13.41 2.77 12.69
C THR A 258 12.19 3.58 13.11
N ALA A 259 12.41 4.77 13.63
CA ALA A 259 11.35 5.73 13.92
C ALA A 259 11.63 7.02 13.16
N GLY A 260 10.69 7.46 12.34
CA GLY A 260 10.91 8.60 11.46
C GLY A 260 9.70 9.50 11.26
N LEU A 261 9.96 10.59 10.56
CA LEU A 261 9.01 11.62 10.20
C LEU A 261 9.22 12.03 8.75
N GLU A 262 8.35 11.57 7.88
CA GLU A 262 8.30 11.99 6.48
C GLU A 262 7.45 13.26 6.35
N THR A 263 7.92 14.23 5.59
CA THR A 263 7.17 15.43 5.24
C THR A 263 7.01 15.50 3.74
N ARG A 264 5.79 15.26 3.28
CA ARG A 264 5.41 15.03 1.89
C ARG A 264 4.59 16.20 1.33
N TYR A 265 4.89 16.61 0.10
CA TYR A 265 4.12 17.63 -0.61
C TYR A 265 3.43 17.05 -1.84
N GLU A 266 2.10 17.04 -1.87
CA GLU A 266 1.29 16.61 -3.01
C GLU A 266 1.33 17.66 -4.14
N ILE A 267 2.23 17.51 -5.10
CA ILE A 267 2.16 18.28 -6.35
C ILE A 267 0.87 17.89 -7.08
N SER A 268 0.65 16.58 -7.18
CA SER A 268 -0.56 15.94 -7.68
C SER A 268 -0.81 14.64 -6.91
N LYS A 269 -1.99 14.03 -7.07
CA LYS A 269 -2.30 12.70 -6.48
C LYS A 269 -1.35 11.58 -6.93
N LYS A 270 -0.58 11.82 -8.00
CA LYS A 270 0.32 10.85 -8.61
C LYS A 270 1.80 11.10 -8.27
N ILE A 271 2.18 12.31 -7.86
CA ILE A 271 3.59 12.71 -7.67
C ILE A 271 3.70 13.48 -6.37
N MET A 272 4.49 12.95 -5.45
CA MET A 272 4.65 13.46 -4.09
C MET A 272 6.13 13.42 -3.69
N PRO A 273 6.91 14.51 -3.91
CA PRO A 273 8.22 14.64 -3.32
C PRO A 273 8.13 14.80 -1.80
N TYR A 274 9.15 14.33 -1.09
CA TYR A 274 9.22 14.43 0.36
C TYR A 274 10.64 14.53 0.89
N ILE A 275 10.75 14.94 2.15
CA ILE A 275 11.94 14.85 2.97
C ILE A 275 11.63 13.92 4.16
N ASP A 276 12.65 13.22 4.63
CA ASP A 276 12.56 12.25 5.70
C ASP A 276 13.65 12.46 6.74
N ILE A 277 13.30 12.33 8.01
CA ILE A 277 14.23 12.34 9.13
C ILE A 277 13.87 11.15 10.00
N ALA A 278 14.82 10.25 10.20
CA ALA A 278 14.61 9.04 10.99
C ALA A 278 15.76 8.80 11.97
N TYR A 279 15.47 8.02 12.99
CA TYR A 279 16.48 7.44 13.87
C TYR A 279 16.39 5.93 13.74
N GLU A 280 17.51 5.33 13.35
CA GLU A 280 17.60 3.90 13.11
C GLU A 280 18.49 3.23 14.17
N TYR A 281 18.11 2.01 14.52
CA TYR A 281 18.88 1.05 15.29
C TYR A 281 18.96 -0.25 14.52
N SER A 282 20.19 -0.81 14.37
CA SER A 282 20.45 -2.13 13.78
C SER A 282 21.31 -2.94 14.73
N LYS A 283 20.95 -4.20 14.95
CA LYS A 283 21.61 -5.04 15.96
C LYS A 283 22.91 -5.66 15.49
N GLY A 284 23.15 -5.78 14.23
CA GLY A 284 24.29 -6.48 13.68
C GLY A 284 24.11 -8.00 13.60
N ASN A 285 25.11 -8.67 13.08
CA ASN A 285 25.08 -10.09 12.75
C ASN A 285 25.75 -10.94 13.85
N ASP A 286 25.35 -12.20 13.94
CA ASP A 286 25.93 -13.18 14.85
C ASP A 286 27.24 -13.76 14.29
N GLU A 287 28.10 -14.36 15.14
CA GLU A 287 29.28 -15.05 14.70
C GLU A 287 28.91 -16.40 14.11
N THR A 288 29.38 -16.69 12.89
CA THR A 288 29.20 -17.98 12.21
C THR A 288 30.53 -18.44 11.61
N SER A 289 30.54 -19.60 10.98
CA SER A 289 31.75 -20.07 10.24
C SER A 289 32.05 -19.21 9.00
N TRP A 290 31.15 -18.32 8.61
CA TRP A 290 31.18 -17.52 7.37
C TRP A 290 31.27 -16.02 7.61
N GLN A 291 30.94 -15.55 8.81
CA GLN A 291 30.97 -14.12 9.15
C GLN A 291 31.48 -13.90 10.58
N ILE A 292 32.09 -12.76 10.79
CA ILE A 292 32.51 -12.25 12.10
C ILE A 292 31.32 -11.52 12.73
N GLU A 293 31.17 -11.64 14.06
CA GLU A 293 30.20 -10.87 14.81
C GLU A 293 30.33 -9.39 14.53
N SER A 294 29.23 -8.72 14.18
CA SER A 294 29.19 -7.26 14.04
C SER A 294 28.49 -6.58 15.22
N ASN A 295 28.89 -5.34 15.48
CA ASN A 295 28.28 -4.54 16.55
C ASN A 295 26.95 -3.93 16.12
N SER A 296 26.16 -3.59 17.14
CA SER A 296 24.95 -2.81 16.92
C SER A 296 25.31 -1.38 16.52
N GLU A 297 24.58 -0.85 15.55
CA GLU A 297 24.70 0.51 15.05
C GLU A 297 23.42 1.29 15.33
N LYS A 298 23.54 2.58 15.45
CA LYS A 298 22.41 3.50 15.62
C LYS A 298 22.82 4.89 15.16
N GLY A 299 21.91 5.61 14.58
CA GLY A 299 22.20 6.96 14.10
C GLY A 299 20.98 7.63 13.48
N TRP A 300 21.15 8.92 13.19
CA TRP A 300 20.17 9.68 12.45
C TRP A 300 20.34 9.45 10.95
N LEU A 301 19.20 9.32 10.26
CA LEU A 301 19.11 9.26 8.82
C LEU A 301 18.38 10.51 8.32
N TYR A 302 18.89 11.09 7.27
CA TYR A 302 18.29 12.23 6.58
C TYR A 302 18.04 11.86 5.14
N GLY A 303 16.81 12.03 4.67
CA GLY A 303 16.43 11.57 3.35
C GLY A 303 15.66 12.58 2.54
N ALA A 304 15.67 12.34 1.24
CA ALA A 304 14.76 12.97 0.30
C ALA A 304 14.33 11.95 -0.75
N GLY A 305 13.07 11.99 -1.13
CA GLY A 305 12.52 11.03 -2.05
C GLY A 305 11.36 11.55 -2.87
N VAL A 306 10.88 10.69 -3.74
CA VAL A 306 9.69 10.94 -4.56
C VAL A 306 8.82 9.70 -4.59
N ARG A 307 7.57 9.85 -4.20
CA ARG A 307 6.53 8.81 -4.27
C ARG A 307 5.64 9.02 -5.48
N PHE A 308 5.44 7.96 -6.23
CA PHE A 308 4.52 7.90 -7.36
C PHE A 308 3.36 6.97 -7.02
N ARG A 309 2.12 7.36 -7.40
CA ARG A 309 0.92 6.53 -7.22
C ARG A 309 0.10 6.49 -8.51
N PHE A 310 -0.31 5.29 -8.90
CA PHE A 310 -1.07 5.02 -10.13
C PHE A 310 -2.34 4.22 -9.87
#